data_e1226b61972f8dcf1a01b13aeec0ada7
#
_entry.id   e1226b61972f8dcf1a01b13aeec0ada7
#
_cell.length_a   1.000
_cell.length_b   1.000
_cell.length_c   1.000
_cell.angle_alpha   90.00
_cell.angle_beta   90.00
_cell.angle_gamma   90.00
#
_symmetry.space_group_name_H-M   'P 1'
#
loop_
_entity.id
_entity.type
_entity.pdbx_description
1 polymer ?
#
loop_
_entity_poly.entity_id
_entity_poly.type
_entity_poly.pdbx_seq_one_letter_code
_entity_poly.pdbx_strand_id
1 'polypeptide(L)'
;MLALLFISLFTSRIVLEKLGVTDFGVYNVVGGVAALCAFFSTSLSNATERYLNIALGRKDNSFANKIFNQNILIFAGITILIIILSETLVKWCVFDKLDIPPDRYHAAYWVYQFTIITVAANFTGIVYIATIIANESMRIFSYIGILDGVMKLCIAFLINAFPLDNLITYAGLICLETCLVQCCYAIYCHRNFNECKFKFTFDLKLIKEMFHFVGWNIFGCGIYLTKDTCVNILMNIYYGPVVNAARAVAMQVTTAVGNFTNNVFVAIRPQMMKAYSAKEIDELRTLFFRASKFSLLLFWFICLPIMLCINQLLGLWLKDVPDEAPIFTVWVLIDSMLAILTNPTWAISLASGKIKKYTLFGNGMLLIVLPLCLLAFHLGAPPVSAFMVIVFARILQLISVVRIVRTELNYTGYIYIKNVIYPTISVIVTSLIIIYPLKLWIESLQLHSFLFVLTIGLTCIILNILIIPYIGIQQSERVIIFSKLGTRIPFLNKII
;
A
#
# COMPACT_ATOMS: atom_id res chain seq x y z
N MET A 1 -2.39 2.19 13.22
CA MET A 1 -1.70 2.53 11.95
C MET A 1 -0.79 3.74 12.09
N LEU A 2 -1.26 4.94 12.51
CA LEU A 2 -0.37 6.07 12.79
C LEU A 2 0.72 5.72 13.82
N ALA A 3 0.35 5.05 14.91
CA ALA A 3 1.31 4.57 15.90
C ALA A 3 2.40 3.66 15.30
N LEU A 4 2.04 2.79 14.36
CA LEU A 4 3.02 1.93 13.67
C LEU A 4 4.00 2.70 12.79
N LEU A 5 3.55 3.79 12.14
CA LEU A 5 4.45 4.69 11.40
C LEU A 5 5.46 5.35 12.34
N PHE A 6 5.00 5.90 13.47
CA PHE A 6 5.90 6.48 14.47
C PHE A 6 6.87 5.45 15.04
N ILE A 7 6.38 4.25 15.38
CA ILE A 7 7.23 3.14 15.86
C ILE A 7 8.29 2.80 14.81
N SER A 8 7.91 2.67 13.53
CA SER A 8 8.84 2.32 12.45
C SER A 8 9.93 3.38 12.25
N LEU A 9 9.56 4.67 12.23
CA LEU A 9 10.52 5.77 12.11
C LEU A 9 11.49 5.83 13.31
N PHE A 10 10.95 5.61 14.51
CA PHE A 10 11.75 5.62 15.72
C PHE A 10 12.70 4.40 15.78
N THR A 11 12.19 3.23 15.39
CA THR A 11 12.98 1.99 15.33
C THR A 11 14.15 2.12 14.35
N SER A 12 13.92 2.65 13.14
CA SER A 12 14.98 2.79 12.12
C SER A 12 16.10 3.73 12.58
N ARG A 13 15.76 4.79 13.31
CA ARG A 13 16.74 5.72 13.90
C ARG A 13 17.62 5.02 14.94
N ILE A 14 17.01 4.27 15.87
CA ILE A 14 17.74 3.55 16.92
C ILE A 14 18.64 2.47 16.30
N VAL A 15 18.13 1.75 15.31
CA VAL A 15 18.91 0.70 14.63
C VAL A 15 20.13 1.31 13.93
N LEU A 16 19.95 2.41 13.20
CA LEU A 16 21.06 3.13 12.54
C LEU A 16 22.12 3.62 13.55
N GLU A 17 21.67 4.16 14.70
CA GLU A 17 22.55 4.63 15.75
C GLU A 17 23.37 3.50 16.37
N LYS A 18 22.75 2.33 16.60
CA LYS A 18 23.40 1.19 17.27
C LYS A 18 24.25 0.30 16.36
N LEU A 19 23.87 0.15 15.11
CA LEU A 19 24.63 -0.61 14.11
C LEU A 19 25.73 0.25 13.47
N GLY A 20 25.51 1.55 13.37
CA GLY A 20 26.35 2.43 12.56
C GLY A 20 26.04 2.33 11.07
N VAL A 21 26.59 3.29 10.29
CA VAL A 21 26.29 3.45 8.86
C VAL A 21 26.72 2.24 8.05
N THR A 22 27.89 1.68 8.33
CA THR A 22 28.48 0.54 7.59
C THR A 22 27.62 -0.71 7.75
N ASP A 23 27.33 -1.14 8.99
CA ASP A 23 26.56 -2.36 9.27
C ASP A 23 25.11 -2.23 8.83
N PHE A 24 24.52 -1.05 9.00
CA PHE A 24 23.20 -0.76 8.47
C PHE A 24 23.18 -0.83 6.93
N GLY A 25 24.25 -0.38 6.27
CA GLY A 25 24.46 -0.54 4.84
C GLY A 25 24.54 -2.00 4.41
N VAL A 26 25.35 -2.81 5.06
CA VAL A 26 25.48 -4.26 4.80
C VAL A 26 24.12 -4.95 4.98
N TYR A 27 23.40 -4.66 6.08
CA TYR A 27 22.05 -5.20 6.30
C TYR A 27 21.09 -4.89 5.17
N ASN A 28 21.06 -3.64 4.69
CA ASN A 28 20.16 -3.24 3.60
C ASN A 28 20.54 -3.86 2.25
N VAL A 29 21.81 -3.97 1.95
CA VAL A 29 22.30 -4.60 0.71
C VAL A 29 21.94 -6.08 0.68
N VAL A 30 22.25 -6.80 1.76
CA VAL A 30 21.94 -8.23 1.90
C VAL A 30 20.42 -8.45 1.99
N GLY A 31 19.70 -7.59 2.72
CA GLY A 31 18.24 -7.61 2.83
C GLY A 31 17.49 -7.24 1.53
N GLY A 32 18.18 -6.65 0.54
CA GLY A 32 17.61 -6.34 -0.78
C GLY A 32 17.03 -7.56 -1.49
N VAL A 33 17.54 -8.76 -1.19
CA VAL A 33 16.97 -10.04 -1.64
C VAL A 33 15.52 -10.20 -1.19
N ALA A 34 15.22 -9.86 0.07
CA ALA A 34 13.87 -9.93 0.60
C ALA A 34 12.91 -8.98 -0.13
N ALA A 35 13.39 -7.82 -0.55
CA ALA A 35 12.59 -6.84 -1.30
C ALA A 35 12.19 -7.37 -2.69
N LEU A 36 13.07 -8.11 -3.37
CA LEU A 36 12.73 -8.75 -4.66
C LEU A 36 11.65 -9.83 -4.47
N CYS A 37 11.71 -10.58 -3.37
CA CYS A 37 10.70 -11.60 -3.07
C CYS A 37 9.33 -11.01 -2.70
N ALA A 38 9.28 -9.85 -2.06
CA ALA A 38 8.05 -9.18 -1.66
C ALA A 38 7.11 -8.87 -2.86
N PHE A 39 7.67 -8.62 -4.04
CA PHE A 39 6.92 -8.41 -5.27
C PHE A 39 6.08 -9.64 -5.67
N PHE A 40 6.67 -10.84 -5.61
CA PHE A 40 5.95 -12.08 -5.88
C PHE A 40 4.92 -12.38 -4.80
N SER A 41 5.23 -12.08 -3.55
CA SER A 41 4.34 -12.30 -2.40
C SER A 41 2.99 -11.60 -2.54
N THR A 42 2.98 -10.34 -2.96
CA THR A 42 1.73 -9.57 -3.17
C THR A 42 0.84 -10.17 -4.25
N SER A 43 1.41 -10.63 -5.35
CA SER A 43 0.65 -11.22 -6.46
C SER A 43 0.00 -12.55 -6.07
N LEU A 44 0.73 -13.37 -5.32
CA LEU A 44 0.26 -14.65 -4.80
C LEU A 44 -0.80 -14.45 -3.69
N SER A 45 -0.59 -13.48 -2.80
CA SER A 45 -1.57 -13.12 -1.76
C SER A 45 -2.91 -12.71 -2.36
N ASN A 46 -2.90 -11.86 -3.39
CA ASN A 46 -4.11 -11.43 -4.10
C ASN A 46 -4.88 -12.61 -4.72
N ALA A 47 -4.16 -13.60 -5.27
CA ALA A 47 -4.78 -14.80 -5.80
C ALA A 47 -5.44 -15.63 -4.70
N THR A 48 -4.70 -15.90 -3.62
CA THR A 48 -5.20 -16.66 -2.47
C THR A 48 -6.46 -16.02 -1.88
N GLU A 49 -6.40 -14.71 -1.62
CA GLU A 49 -7.52 -13.96 -1.09
C GLU A 49 -8.73 -13.98 -2.02
N ARG A 50 -8.53 -13.85 -3.34
CA ARG A 50 -9.62 -13.94 -4.32
C ARG A 50 -10.36 -15.25 -4.22
N TYR A 51 -9.65 -16.37 -4.31
CA TYR A 51 -10.29 -17.69 -4.32
C TYR A 51 -10.96 -18.01 -2.98
N LEU A 52 -10.35 -17.64 -1.85
CA LEU A 52 -10.97 -17.78 -0.52
C LEU A 52 -12.23 -16.94 -0.40
N ASN A 53 -12.20 -15.67 -0.80
CA ASN A 53 -13.39 -14.81 -0.75
C ASN A 53 -14.54 -15.33 -1.63
N ILE A 54 -14.24 -15.93 -2.80
CA ILE A 54 -15.26 -16.54 -3.66
C ILE A 54 -15.88 -17.75 -2.97
N ALA A 55 -15.08 -18.60 -2.33
CA ALA A 55 -15.58 -19.78 -1.62
C ALA A 55 -16.42 -19.39 -0.41
N LEU A 56 -15.96 -18.45 0.39
CA LEU A 56 -16.67 -17.96 1.57
C LEU A 56 -17.96 -17.22 1.20
N GLY A 57 -17.94 -16.41 0.12
CA GLY A 57 -19.15 -15.75 -0.38
C GLY A 57 -20.24 -16.74 -0.90
N ARG A 58 -19.82 -17.91 -1.40
CA ARG A 58 -20.73 -19.01 -1.76
C ARG A 58 -21.12 -19.91 -0.57
N LYS A 59 -20.56 -19.65 0.62
CA LYS A 59 -20.71 -20.47 1.83
C LYS A 59 -20.26 -21.93 1.61
N ASP A 60 -19.30 -22.16 0.71
CA ASP A 60 -18.74 -23.47 0.42
C ASP A 60 -17.45 -23.70 1.22
N ASN A 61 -17.63 -24.17 2.46
CA ASN A 61 -16.51 -24.44 3.37
C ASN A 61 -15.60 -25.59 2.85
N SER A 62 -16.13 -26.53 2.07
CA SER A 62 -15.34 -27.63 1.48
C SER A 62 -14.38 -27.08 0.44
N PHE A 63 -14.86 -26.21 -0.44
CA PHE A 63 -14.06 -25.56 -1.46
C PHE A 63 -13.05 -24.58 -0.82
N ALA A 64 -13.44 -23.83 0.23
CA ALA A 64 -12.52 -22.97 0.99
C ALA A 64 -11.36 -23.78 1.60
N ASN A 65 -11.64 -24.93 2.22
CA ASN A 65 -10.62 -25.82 2.74
C ASN A 65 -9.69 -26.35 1.65
N LYS A 66 -10.23 -26.74 0.50
CA LYS A 66 -9.46 -27.17 -0.67
C LYS A 66 -8.50 -26.08 -1.16
N ILE A 67 -8.99 -24.84 -1.28
CA ILE A 67 -8.17 -23.67 -1.66
C ILE A 67 -7.07 -23.44 -0.65
N PHE A 68 -7.38 -23.42 0.64
CA PHE A 68 -6.40 -23.22 1.71
C PHE A 68 -5.26 -24.23 1.64
N ASN A 69 -5.58 -25.54 1.59
CA ASN A 69 -4.59 -26.60 1.53
C ASN A 69 -3.77 -26.58 0.24
N GLN A 70 -4.41 -26.26 -0.90
CA GLN A 70 -3.73 -26.12 -2.18
C GLN A 70 -2.72 -24.96 -2.16
N ASN A 71 -3.09 -23.83 -1.53
CA ASN A 71 -2.18 -22.68 -1.37
C ASN A 71 -0.98 -23.03 -0.46
N ILE A 72 -1.19 -23.75 0.65
CA ILE A 72 -0.08 -24.20 1.48
C ILE A 72 0.94 -24.99 0.65
N LEU A 73 0.50 -25.92 -0.20
CA LEU A 73 1.38 -26.69 -1.06
C LEU A 73 2.12 -25.83 -2.08
N ILE A 74 1.40 -24.89 -2.74
CA ILE A 74 2.00 -23.95 -3.69
C ILE A 74 3.06 -23.10 -3.02
N PHE A 75 2.73 -22.49 -1.87
CA PHE A 75 3.68 -21.63 -1.17
C PHE A 75 4.86 -22.39 -0.59
N ALA A 76 4.66 -23.63 -0.10
CA ALA A 76 5.77 -24.48 0.32
C ALA A 76 6.72 -24.81 -0.85
N GLY A 77 6.18 -25.15 -2.03
CA GLY A 77 6.99 -25.39 -3.23
C GLY A 77 7.75 -24.13 -3.68
N ILE A 78 7.11 -22.96 -3.67
CA ILE A 78 7.75 -21.68 -4.00
C ILE A 78 8.83 -21.34 -2.96
N THR A 79 8.57 -21.57 -1.69
CA THR A 79 9.55 -21.33 -0.60
C THR A 79 10.81 -22.19 -0.81
N ILE A 80 10.65 -23.49 -1.12
CA ILE A 80 11.77 -24.38 -1.42
C ILE A 80 12.55 -23.86 -2.64
N LEU A 81 11.86 -23.46 -3.70
CA LEU A 81 12.51 -22.89 -4.90
C LEU A 81 13.30 -21.61 -4.55
N ILE A 82 12.71 -20.70 -3.76
CA ILE A 82 13.40 -19.47 -3.31
C ILE A 82 14.65 -19.83 -2.52
N ILE A 83 14.59 -20.78 -1.59
CA ILE A 83 15.75 -21.21 -0.80
C ILE A 83 16.85 -21.74 -1.73
N ILE A 84 16.53 -22.61 -2.69
CA ILE A 84 17.49 -23.15 -3.65
C ILE A 84 18.11 -22.03 -4.49
N LEU A 85 17.31 -21.13 -5.03
CA LEU A 85 17.81 -20.01 -5.82
C LEU A 85 18.65 -19.04 -4.98
N SER A 86 18.27 -18.81 -3.75
CA SER A 86 19.04 -17.98 -2.83
C SER A 86 20.42 -18.60 -2.55
N GLU A 87 20.49 -19.88 -2.19
CA GLU A 87 21.76 -20.54 -1.89
C GLU A 87 22.66 -20.74 -3.12
N THR A 88 22.12 -20.64 -4.33
CA THR A 88 22.89 -20.77 -5.58
C THR A 88 23.21 -19.42 -6.19
N LEU A 89 22.24 -18.87 -6.95
CA LEU A 89 22.44 -17.66 -7.79
C LEU A 89 22.61 -16.40 -6.96
N VAL A 90 21.76 -16.22 -5.94
CA VAL A 90 21.75 -14.96 -5.19
C VAL A 90 22.95 -14.86 -4.28
N LYS A 91 23.35 -15.97 -3.66
CA LYS A 91 24.58 -16.05 -2.85
C LYS A 91 25.82 -15.67 -3.68
N TRP A 92 25.93 -16.22 -4.90
CA TRP A 92 26.98 -15.82 -5.83
C TRP A 92 26.93 -14.32 -6.14
N CYS A 93 25.75 -13.75 -6.44
CA CYS A 93 25.62 -12.33 -6.70
C CYS A 93 26.00 -11.46 -5.50
N VAL A 94 25.58 -11.83 -4.29
CA VAL A 94 25.82 -11.04 -3.06
C VAL A 94 27.29 -11.06 -2.67
N PHE A 95 27.94 -12.24 -2.70
CA PHE A 95 29.29 -12.38 -2.17
C PHE A 95 30.40 -12.19 -3.19
N ASP A 96 30.14 -12.37 -4.50
CA ASP A 96 31.17 -12.23 -5.55
C ASP A 96 31.05 -10.91 -6.35
N LYS A 97 29.90 -10.21 -6.27
CA LYS A 97 29.64 -8.99 -7.07
C LYS A 97 29.40 -7.73 -6.24
N LEU A 98 28.96 -7.87 -4.99
CA LEU A 98 28.74 -6.71 -4.13
C LEU A 98 29.98 -6.43 -3.29
N ASP A 99 30.27 -5.16 -3.09
CA ASP A 99 31.42 -4.70 -2.32
C ASP A 99 31.08 -4.71 -0.82
N ILE A 100 31.42 -5.84 -0.14
CA ILE A 100 31.25 -6.01 1.28
C ILE A 100 32.61 -5.87 1.95
N PRO A 101 32.76 -5.05 3.01
CA PRO A 101 34.03 -4.92 3.73
C PRO A 101 34.52 -6.28 4.22
N PRO A 102 35.82 -6.63 4.02
CA PRO A 102 36.36 -7.96 4.35
C PRO A 102 36.21 -8.37 5.80
N ASP A 103 36.27 -7.42 6.73
CA ASP A 103 36.08 -7.61 8.18
C ASP A 103 34.62 -7.91 8.54
N ARG A 104 33.68 -7.60 7.67
CA ARG A 104 32.24 -7.83 7.86
C ARG A 104 31.69 -9.04 7.10
N TYR A 105 32.51 -9.76 6.36
CA TYR A 105 32.09 -10.88 5.52
C TYR A 105 31.37 -11.97 6.29
N HIS A 106 31.91 -12.35 7.48
CA HIS A 106 31.29 -13.33 8.36
C HIS A 106 29.92 -12.88 8.89
N ALA A 107 29.80 -11.61 9.30
CA ALA A 107 28.54 -11.06 9.75
C ALA A 107 27.50 -11.01 8.60
N ALA A 108 27.91 -10.56 7.41
CA ALA A 108 27.07 -10.52 6.22
C ALA A 108 26.54 -11.91 5.82
N TYR A 109 27.36 -12.97 5.98
CA TYR A 109 26.93 -14.35 5.72
C TYR A 109 25.80 -14.78 6.65
N TRP A 110 25.89 -14.53 7.95
CA TRP A 110 24.83 -14.87 8.90
C TRP A 110 23.57 -14.02 8.69
N VAL A 111 23.73 -12.73 8.40
CA VAL A 111 22.60 -11.86 8.01
C VAL A 111 21.88 -12.42 6.79
N TYR A 112 22.63 -12.89 5.80
CA TYR A 112 22.07 -13.51 4.59
C TYR A 112 21.25 -14.77 4.93
N GLN A 113 21.78 -15.68 5.76
CA GLN A 113 21.07 -16.90 6.17
C GLN A 113 19.78 -16.56 6.94
N PHE A 114 19.84 -15.63 7.90
CA PHE A 114 18.65 -15.19 8.63
C PHE A 114 17.63 -14.51 7.70
N THR A 115 18.09 -13.79 6.68
CA THR A 115 17.21 -13.17 5.67
C THR A 115 16.47 -14.24 4.86
N ILE A 116 17.12 -15.32 4.44
CA ILE A 116 16.47 -16.43 3.73
C ILE A 116 15.38 -17.07 4.59
N ILE A 117 15.67 -17.35 5.87
CA ILE A 117 14.68 -17.91 6.80
C ILE A 117 13.50 -16.95 6.99
N THR A 118 13.77 -15.66 7.14
CA THR A 118 12.74 -14.62 7.25
C THR A 118 11.84 -14.57 6.03
N VAL A 119 12.42 -14.63 4.83
CA VAL A 119 11.65 -14.69 3.56
C VAL A 119 10.81 -15.96 3.50
N ALA A 120 11.37 -17.11 3.85
CA ALA A 120 10.65 -18.38 3.88
C ALA A 120 9.45 -18.35 4.86
N ALA A 121 9.65 -17.81 6.06
CA ALA A 121 8.59 -17.63 7.05
C ALA A 121 7.49 -16.69 6.53
N ASN A 122 7.85 -15.56 5.90
CA ASN A 122 6.89 -14.64 5.33
C ASN A 122 6.06 -15.29 4.21
N PHE A 123 6.69 -16.05 3.31
CA PHE A 123 5.96 -16.74 2.22
C PHE A 123 4.95 -17.75 2.76
N THR A 124 5.33 -18.56 3.72
CA THR A 124 4.39 -19.52 4.35
C THR A 124 3.28 -18.83 5.12
N GLY A 125 3.55 -17.66 5.70
CA GLY A 125 2.58 -16.83 6.42
C GLY A 125 1.51 -16.20 5.55
N ILE A 126 1.76 -15.96 4.25
CA ILE A 126 0.83 -15.30 3.33
C ILE A 126 -0.55 -15.97 3.33
N VAL A 127 -0.60 -17.31 3.35
CA VAL A 127 -1.86 -18.07 3.31
C VAL A 127 -2.72 -17.75 4.53
N TYR A 128 -2.12 -17.67 5.70
CA TYR A 128 -2.82 -17.38 6.96
C TYR A 128 -3.30 -15.93 6.99
N ILE A 129 -2.47 -14.98 6.58
CA ILE A 129 -2.84 -13.56 6.49
C ILE A 129 -4.00 -13.37 5.51
N ALA A 130 -3.92 -13.99 4.33
CA ALA A 130 -4.99 -13.93 3.33
C ALA A 130 -6.31 -14.54 3.87
N THR A 131 -6.24 -15.60 4.68
CA THR A 131 -7.41 -16.21 5.31
C THR A 131 -8.03 -15.30 6.37
N ILE A 132 -7.24 -14.63 7.19
CA ILE A 132 -7.73 -13.67 8.19
C ILE A 132 -8.44 -12.49 7.51
N ILE A 133 -7.86 -11.97 6.42
CA ILE A 133 -8.45 -10.88 5.63
C ILE A 133 -9.74 -11.35 4.96
N ALA A 134 -9.76 -12.54 4.36
CA ALA A 134 -10.94 -13.10 3.70
C ALA A 134 -12.11 -13.34 4.68
N ASN A 135 -11.81 -13.69 5.94
CA ASN A 135 -12.79 -13.80 7.01
C ASN A 135 -13.13 -12.45 7.69
N GLU A 136 -12.65 -11.33 7.16
CA GLU A 136 -12.89 -9.96 7.67
C GLU A 136 -12.46 -9.75 9.13
N SER A 137 -11.54 -10.59 9.63
CA SER A 137 -11.05 -10.54 11.01
C SER A 137 -9.98 -9.44 11.20
N MET A 138 -10.30 -8.20 10.75
CA MET A 138 -9.37 -7.06 10.73
C MET A 138 -8.87 -6.66 12.12
N ARG A 139 -9.63 -6.97 13.19
CA ARG A 139 -9.21 -6.71 14.57
C ARG A 139 -7.93 -7.50 14.91
N ILE A 140 -7.91 -8.79 14.59
CA ILE A 140 -6.75 -9.66 14.86
C ILE A 140 -5.57 -9.29 13.98
N PHE A 141 -5.82 -9.01 12.69
CA PHE A 141 -4.79 -8.48 11.79
C PHE A 141 -4.11 -7.25 12.38
N SER A 142 -4.90 -6.31 12.94
CA SER A 142 -4.37 -5.10 13.56
C SER A 142 -3.62 -5.37 14.86
N TYR A 143 -4.09 -6.28 15.72
CA TYR A 143 -3.41 -6.62 16.98
C TYR A 143 -2.06 -7.30 16.74
N ILE A 144 -2.00 -8.27 15.82
CA ILE A 144 -0.74 -8.93 15.47
C ILE A 144 0.21 -7.94 14.79
N GLY A 145 -0.30 -7.03 13.95
CA GLY A 145 0.53 -5.97 13.37
C GLY A 145 1.09 -4.98 14.39
N ILE A 146 0.36 -4.65 15.45
CA ILE A 146 0.88 -3.85 16.58
C ILE A 146 1.94 -4.62 17.35
N LEU A 147 1.71 -5.90 17.61
CA LEU A 147 2.69 -6.78 18.25
C LEU A 147 3.99 -6.83 17.46
N ASP A 148 3.93 -7.02 16.13
CA ASP A 148 5.08 -6.98 15.20
C ASP A 148 5.87 -5.66 15.35
N GLY A 149 5.18 -4.52 15.30
CA GLY A 149 5.83 -3.22 15.45
C GLY A 149 6.50 -3.01 16.81
N VAL A 150 5.82 -3.40 17.90
CA VAL A 150 6.37 -3.29 19.27
C VAL A 150 7.57 -4.24 19.44
N MET A 151 7.51 -5.47 18.93
CA MET A 151 8.63 -6.41 18.99
C MET A 151 9.84 -5.86 18.24
N LYS A 152 9.68 -5.28 17.05
CA LYS A 152 10.77 -4.63 16.29
C LYS A 152 11.39 -3.47 17.05
N LEU A 153 10.59 -2.68 17.75
CA LEU A 153 11.10 -1.62 18.62
C LEU A 153 11.89 -2.19 19.80
N CYS A 154 11.38 -3.22 20.47
CA CYS A 154 12.10 -3.90 21.55
C CYS A 154 13.44 -4.48 21.07
N ILE A 155 13.47 -5.09 19.89
CA ILE A 155 14.68 -5.62 19.27
C ILE A 155 15.70 -4.51 19.05
N ALA A 156 15.28 -3.34 18.57
CA ALA A 156 16.18 -2.19 18.40
C ALA A 156 16.86 -1.76 19.70
N PHE A 157 16.19 -1.88 20.85
CA PHE A 157 16.81 -1.65 22.16
C PHE A 157 17.71 -2.79 22.62
N LEU A 158 17.42 -4.04 22.23
CA LEU A 158 18.14 -5.24 22.65
C LEU A 158 19.41 -5.53 21.84
N ILE A 159 19.71 -4.80 20.76
CA ILE A 159 20.87 -5.05 19.89
C ILE A 159 22.17 -5.19 20.71
N ASN A 160 22.41 -4.33 21.68
CA ASN A 160 23.64 -4.32 22.48
C ASN A 160 23.56 -5.18 23.76
N ALA A 161 22.47 -5.92 23.96
CA ALA A 161 22.27 -6.70 25.18
C ALA A 161 23.01 -8.07 25.16
N PHE A 162 23.48 -8.48 23.99
CA PHE A 162 24.12 -9.78 23.79
C PHE A 162 25.63 -9.61 23.51
N PRO A 163 26.47 -10.52 23.94
CA PRO A 163 27.95 -10.49 23.74
C PRO A 163 28.34 -10.96 22.32
N LEU A 164 27.44 -10.79 21.33
CA LEU A 164 27.62 -11.15 19.93
C LEU A 164 27.76 -9.88 19.09
N ASP A 165 28.18 -10.06 17.84
CA ASP A 165 28.20 -8.98 16.87
C ASP A 165 26.80 -8.37 16.70
N ASN A 166 26.70 -7.05 16.78
CA ASN A 166 25.44 -6.31 16.75
C ASN A 166 24.62 -6.57 15.48
N LEU A 167 25.29 -6.71 14.34
CA LEU A 167 24.65 -6.96 13.05
C LEU A 167 24.05 -8.37 13.01
N ILE A 168 24.77 -9.39 13.48
CA ILE A 168 24.28 -10.78 13.57
C ILE A 168 23.12 -10.87 14.56
N THR A 169 23.26 -10.24 15.72
CA THR A 169 22.22 -10.19 16.77
C THR A 169 20.94 -9.58 16.24
N TYR A 170 21.04 -8.44 15.58
CA TYR A 170 19.89 -7.77 14.99
C TYR A 170 19.16 -8.64 13.96
N ALA A 171 19.89 -9.22 13.00
CA ALA A 171 19.30 -10.06 11.96
C ALA A 171 18.68 -11.34 12.55
N GLY A 172 19.32 -11.96 13.53
CA GLY A 172 18.82 -13.15 14.23
C GLY A 172 17.54 -12.87 15.01
N LEU A 173 17.48 -11.74 15.73
CA LEU A 173 16.30 -11.33 16.47
C LEU A 173 15.12 -10.97 15.55
N ILE A 174 15.36 -10.30 14.42
CA ILE A 174 14.33 -10.03 13.39
C ILE A 174 13.83 -11.34 12.77
N CYS A 175 14.70 -12.29 12.51
CA CYS A 175 14.31 -13.62 12.01
C CYS A 175 13.41 -14.35 13.03
N LEU A 176 13.81 -14.39 14.29
CA LEU A 176 13.02 -14.99 15.36
C LEU A 176 11.66 -14.32 15.51
N GLU A 177 11.62 -12.99 15.53
CA GLU A 177 10.41 -12.18 15.60
C GLU A 177 9.46 -12.51 14.45
N THR A 178 9.96 -12.51 13.23
CA THR A 178 9.15 -12.85 12.06
C THR A 178 8.56 -14.25 12.18
N CYS A 179 9.35 -15.25 12.56
CA CYS A 179 8.85 -16.61 12.77
C CYS A 179 7.76 -16.66 13.86
N LEU A 180 7.93 -15.94 14.97
CA LEU A 180 6.91 -15.86 16.03
C LEU A 180 5.61 -15.21 15.54
N VAL A 181 5.68 -14.11 14.80
CA VAL A 181 4.53 -13.42 14.24
C VAL A 181 3.77 -14.33 13.26
N GLN A 182 4.48 -15.04 12.37
CA GLN A 182 3.85 -15.99 11.45
C GLN A 182 3.22 -17.19 12.17
N CYS A 183 3.87 -17.68 13.24
CA CYS A 183 3.28 -18.68 14.11
C CYS A 183 1.97 -18.17 14.79
N CYS A 184 1.93 -16.92 15.25
CA CYS A 184 0.71 -16.34 15.81
C CYS A 184 -0.43 -16.33 14.80
N TYR A 185 -0.18 -15.92 13.53
CA TYR A 185 -1.17 -15.99 12.46
C TYR A 185 -1.65 -17.42 12.21
N ALA A 186 -0.72 -18.38 12.13
CA ALA A 186 -1.05 -19.79 11.90
C ALA A 186 -1.91 -20.37 13.04
N ILE A 187 -1.48 -20.18 14.31
CA ILE A 187 -2.21 -20.68 15.49
C ILE A 187 -3.61 -20.09 15.55
N TYR A 188 -3.76 -18.79 15.29
CA TYR A 188 -5.06 -18.15 15.26
C TYR A 188 -5.97 -18.75 14.19
N CYS A 189 -5.48 -18.92 12.96
CA CYS A 189 -6.23 -19.49 11.85
C CYS A 189 -6.69 -20.93 12.15
N HIS A 190 -5.81 -21.78 12.62
CA HIS A 190 -6.13 -23.18 12.93
C HIS A 190 -7.15 -23.33 14.09
N ARG A 191 -7.17 -22.37 15.01
CA ARG A 191 -8.11 -22.40 16.15
C ARG A 191 -9.50 -21.86 15.80
N ASN A 192 -9.59 -20.87 14.91
CA ASN A 192 -10.82 -20.12 14.69
C ASN A 192 -11.51 -20.39 13.36
N PHE A 193 -10.80 -20.94 12.37
CA PHE A 193 -11.36 -21.15 11.03
C PHE A 193 -11.37 -22.64 10.64
N ASN A 194 -12.54 -23.16 10.30
CA ASN A 194 -12.72 -24.57 9.93
C ASN A 194 -12.05 -24.93 8.60
N GLU A 195 -11.94 -23.98 7.69
CA GLU A 195 -11.23 -24.14 6.41
C GLU A 195 -9.72 -24.34 6.56
N CYS A 196 -9.13 -23.97 7.68
CA CYS A 196 -7.70 -24.13 7.96
C CYS A 196 -7.31 -25.55 8.40
N LYS A 197 -8.25 -26.50 8.43
CA LYS A 197 -7.92 -27.90 8.74
C LYS A 197 -7.09 -28.52 7.61
N PHE A 198 -5.92 -29.05 7.95
CA PHE A 198 -5.02 -29.65 6.96
C PHE A 198 -5.65 -30.92 6.35
N LYS A 199 -5.81 -30.93 5.03
CA LYS A 199 -6.16 -32.09 4.24
C LYS A 199 -5.31 -32.09 2.97
N PHE A 200 -4.53 -33.13 2.75
CA PHE A 200 -3.74 -33.20 1.52
C PHE A 200 -4.70 -33.30 0.33
N THR A 201 -4.76 -32.24 -0.46
CA THR A 201 -5.56 -32.19 -1.69
C THR A 201 -4.68 -31.63 -2.80
N PHE A 202 -4.61 -32.32 -3.92
CA PHE A 202 -3.83 -31.90 -5.08
C PHE A 202 -4.74 -31.82 -6.31
N ASP A 203 -4.92 -30.60 -6.84
CA ASP A 203 -5.74 -30.33 -8.01
C ASP A 203 -4.98 -29.49 -9.02
N LEU A 204 -4.44 -30.15 -10.03
CA LEU A 204 -3.66 -29.51 -11.10
C LEU A 204 -4.46 -28.45 -11.87
N LYS A 205 -5.78 -28.64 -12.03
CA LYS A 205 -6.61 -27.67 -12.75
C LYS A 205 -6.71 -26.36 -11.97
N LEU A 206 -6.98 -26.46 -10.67
CA LEU A 206 -7.02 -25.29 -9.79
C LEU A 206 -5.66 -24.59 -9.73
N ILE A 207 -4.56 -25.34 -9.61
CA ILE A 207 -3.19 -24.79 -9.64
C ILE A 207 -2.95 -24.00 -10.92
N LYS A 208 -3.27 -24.56 -12.08
CA LYS A 208 -3.05 -23.92 -13.38
C LYS A 208 -3.88 -22.64 -13.51
N GLU A 209 -5.12 -22.63 -13.04
CA GLU A 209 -5.97 -21.44 -13.02
C GLU A 209 -5.38 -20.35 -12.12
N MET A 210 -4.88 -20.71 -10.94
CA MET A 210 -4.23 -19.78 -10.02
C MET A 210 -2.94 -19.19 -10.60
N PHE A 211 -2.08 -20.02 -11.19
CA PHE A 211 -0.84 -19.53 -11.82
C PHE A 211 -1.12 -18.63 -13.03
N HIS A 212 -2.14 -18.94 -13.84
CA HIS A 212 -2.55 -18.06 -14.94
C HIS A 212 -3.00 -16.67 -14.42
N PHE A 213 -3.76 -16.66 -13.32
CA PHE A 213 -4.19 -15.44 -12.67
C PHE A 213 -3.00 -14.65 -12.09
N VAL A 214 -2.10 -15.33 -11.39
CA VAL A 214 -0.88 -14.75 -10.81
C VAL A 214 0.01 -14.14 -11.90
N GLY A 215 0.17 -14.81 -13.03
CA GLY A 215 0.96 -14.30 -14.16
C GLY A 215 0.47 -12.96 -14.69
N TRP A 216 -0.84 -12.78 -14.87
CA TRP A 216 -1.42 -11.50 -15.26
C TRP A 216 -1.28 -10.43 -14.17
N ASN A 217 -1.34 -10.82 -12.90
CA ASN A 217 -1.14 -9.90 -11.79
C ASN A 217 0.32 -9.41 -11.73
N ILE A 218 1.29 -10.33 -11.86
CA ILE A 218 2.72 -10.00 -11.95
C ILE A 218 2.98 -9.05 -13.13
N PHE A 219 2.41 -9.34 -14.30
CA PHE A 219 2.55 -8.48 -15.48
C PHE A 219 1.99 -7.06 -15.20
N GLY A 220 0.84 -6.97 -14.54
CA GLY A 220 0.25 -5.70 -14.14
C GLY A 220 1.13 -4.91 -13.17
N CYS A 221 1.68 -5.56 -12.16
CA CYS A 221 2.63 -4.94 -11.23
C CYS A 221 3.94 -4.54 -11.94
N GLY A 222 4.40 -5.35 -12.91
CA GLY A 222 5.55 -5.04 -13.74
C GLY A 222 5.40 -3.73 -14.52
N ILE A 223 4.21 -3.43 -15.03
CA ILE A 223 3.92 -2.15 -15.69
C ILE A 223 4.14 -0.97 -14.74
N TYR A 224 3.68 -1.05 -13.49
CA TYR A 224 3.91 0.00 -12.50
C TYR A 224 5.39 0.19 -12.18
N LEU A 225 6.11 -0.91 -11.94
CA LEU A 225 7.55 -0.87 -11.65
C LEU A 225 8.33 -0.31 -12.83
N THR A 226 8.04 -0.75 -14.05
CA THR A 226 8.68 -0.24 -15.27
C THR A 226 8.44 1.26 -15.41
N LYS A 227 7.20 1.71 -15.27
CA LYS A 227 6.87 3.15 -15.32
C LYS A 227 7.71 3.94 -14.29
N ASP A 228 7.69 3.53 -13.02
CA ASP A 228 8.35 4.29 -11.95
C ASP A 228 9.87 4.27 -12.08
N THR A 229 10.46 3.12 -12.42
CA THR A 229 11.91 2.97 -12.62
C THR A 229 12.38 3.76 -13.84
N CYS A 230 11.69 3.64 -14.97
CA CYS A 230 12.08 4.35 -16.18
C CYS A 230 11.96 5.88 -16.04
N VAL A 231 10.88 6.38 -15.42
CA VAL A 231 10.75 7.81 -15.13
C VAL A 231 11.90 8.28 -14.23
N ASN A 232 12.28 7.48 -13.22
CA ASN A 232 13.41 7.81 -12.36
C ASN A 232 14.73 7.90 -13.12
N ILE A 233 14.98 6.95 -14.00
CA ILE A 233 16.17 6.94 -14.87
C ILE A 233 16.18 8.14 -15.82
N LEU A 234 15.05 8.42 -16.49
CA LEU A 234 14.93 9.56 -17.40
C LEU A 234 15.17 10.89 -16.69
N MET A 235 14.58 11.08 -15.49
CA MET A 235 14.82 12.29 -14.70
C MET A 235 16.29 12.43 -14.29
N ASN A 236 16.96 11.33 -14.00
CA ASN A 236 18.40 11.35 -13.69
C ASN A 236 19.24 11.76 -14.91
N ILE A 237 18.96 11.18 -16.08
CA ILE A 237 19.69 11.43 -17.32
C ILE A 237 19.56 12.91 -17.76
N TYR A 238 18.35 13.46 -17.70
CA TYR A 238 18.09 14.82 -18.23
C TYR A 238 18.34 15.94 -17.21
N TYR A 239 18.16 15.69 -15.92
CA TYR A 239 18.18 16.74 -14.88
C TYR A 239 19.14 16.45 -13.72
N GLY A 240 19.76 15.27 -13.72
CA GLY A 240 20.76 14.89 -12.74
C GLY A 240 20.22 14.40 -11.39
N PRO A 241 21.12 14.09 -10.45
CA PRO A 241 20.78 13.41 -9.19
C PRO A 241 20.00 14.29 -8.20
N VAL A 242 20.14 15.62 -8.24
CA VAL A 242 19.45 16.54 -7.32
C VAL A 242 17.94 16.48 -7.53
N VAL A 243 17.49 16.47 -8.79
CA VAL A 243 16.06 16.36 -9.14
C VAL A 243 15.52 14.98 -8.75
N ASN A 244 16.33 13.93 -8.86
CA ASN A 244 15.98 12.60 -8.38
C ASN A 244 15.82 12.55 -6.85
N ALA A 245 16.65 13.27 -6.09
CA ALA A 245 16.51 13.40 -4.66
C ALA A 245 15.18 14.10 -4.29
N ALA A 246 14.81 15.17 -5.00
CA ALA A 246 13.53 15.84 -4.85
C ALA A 246 12.35 14.88 -5.09
N ARG A 247 12.44 14.07 -6.17
CA ARG A 247 11.44 13.02 -6.44
C ARG A 247 11.35 11.98 -5.33
N ALA A 248 12.47 11.52 -4.80
CA ALA A 248 12.49 10.54 -3.71
C ALA A 248 11.78 11.06 -2.45
N VAL A 249 11.99 12.33 -2.09
CA VAL A 249 11.29 13.00 -0.98
C VAL A 249 9.78 13.02 -1.24
N ALA A 250 9.35 13.42 -2.44
CA ALA A 250 7.93 13.45 -2.81
C ALA A 250 7.28 12.06 -2.71
N MET A 251 7.97 11.01 -3.16
CA MET A 251 7.48 9.63 -3.08
C MET A 251 7.37 9.12 -1.65
N GLN A 252 8.27 9.53 -0.73
CA GLN A 252 8.17 9.16 0.69
C GLN A 252 6.92 9.73 1.34
N VAL A 253 6.62 11.03 1.13
CA VAL A 253 5.40 11.67 1.64
C VAL A 253 4.17 10.93 1.12
N THR A 254 4.12 10.67 -0.17
CA THR A 254 2.99 10.01 -0.82
C THR A 254 2.78 8.57 -0.32
N THR A 255 3.86 7.83 -0.11
CA THR A 255 3.79 6.46 0.42
C THR A 255 3.20 6.46 1.83
N ALA A 256 3.59 7.40 2.69
CA ALA A 256 3.05 7.54 4.04
C ALA A 256 1.53 7.79 4.03
N VAL A 257 1.06 8.71 3.20
CA VAL A 257 -0.38 9.03 3.04
C VAL A 257 -1.14 7.86 2.38
N GLY A 258 -0.57 7.27 1.34
CA GLY A 258 -1.16 6.16 0.60
C GLY A 258 -1.38 4.91 1.45
N ASN A 259 -0.43 4.58 2.32
CA ASN A 259 -0.55 3.44 3.24
C ASN A 259 -1.77 3.57 4.15
N PHE A 260 -2.06 4.77 4.65
CA PHE A 260 -3.24 5.00 5.49
C PHE A 260 -4.54 4.67 4.74
N THR A 261 -4.68 5.16 3.52
CA THR A 261 -5.89 4.96 2.72
C THR A 261 -6.03 3.51 2.23
N ASN A 262 -4.91 2.88 1.87
CA ASN A 262 -4.89 1.49 1.43
C ASN A 262 -5.39 0.53 2.53
N ASN A 263 -5.05 0.77 3.79
CA ASN A 263 -5.54 -0.03 4.91
C ASN A 263 -7.06 -0.02 5.05
N VAL A 264 -7.70 1.12 4.77
CA VAL A 264 -9.18 1.21 4.76
C VAL A 264 -9.75 0.38 3.61
N PHE A 265 -9.12 0.44 2.44
CA PHE A 265 -9.57 -0.33 1.28
C PHE A 265 -9.42 -1.85 1.47
N VAL A 266 -8.34 -2.31 2.11
CA VAL A 266 -8.11 -3.74 2.44
C VAL A 266 -9.28 -4.31 3.24
N ALA A 267 -9.90 -3.52 4.13
CA ALA A 267 -11.05 -3.97 4.92
C ALA A 267 -12.36 -4.10 4.10
N ILE A 268 -12.51 -3.33 3.03
CA ILE A 268 -13.73 -3.33 2.18
C ILE A 268 -13.63 -4.40 1.07
N ARG A 269 -12.44 -4.68 0.59
CA ARG A 269 -12.18 -5.58 -0.55
C ARG A 269 -12.82 -6.96 -0.42
N PRO A 270 -12.73 -7.68 0.73
CA PRO A 270 -13.37 -8.98 0.89
C PRO A 270 -14.89 -8.94 0.74
N GLN A 271 -15.54 -7.89 1.28
CA GLN A 271 -16.99 -7.72 1.18
C GLN A 271 -17.42 -7.56 -0.29
N MET A 272 -16.68 -6.76 -1.08
CA MET A 272 -16.94 -6.63 -2.52
C MET A 272 -16.79 -7.96 -3.27
N MET A 273 -15.77 -8.75 -2.94
CA MET A 273 -15.54 -10.06 -3.56
C MET A 273 -16.64 -11.07 -3.18
N LYS A 274 -17.10 -11.07 -1.93
CA LYS A 274 -18.20 -11.92 -1.45
C LYS A 274 -19.52 -11.56 -2.12
N ALA A 275 -19.87 -10.27 -2.16
CA ALA A 275 -21.08 -9.79 -2.85
C ALA A 275 -21.07 -10.17 -4.34
N TYR A 276 -19.92 -10.09 -5.01
CA TYR A 276 -19.77 -10.54 -6.40
C TYR A 276 -20.03 -12.06 -6.53
N SER A 277 -19.46 -12.87 -5.65
CA SER A 277 -19.61 -14.34 -5.70
C SER A 277 -21.01 -14.82 -5.35
N ALA A 278 -21.72 -14.07 -4.50
CA ALA A 278 -23.13 -14.28 -4.15
C ALA A 278 -24.08 -13.77 -5.25
N LYS A 279 -23.58 -13.11 -6.30
CA LYS A 279 -24.36 -12.46 -7.37
C LYS A 279 -25.26 -11.31 -6.90
N GLU A 280 -24.95 -10.70 -5.80
CA GLU A 280 -25.66 -9.56 -5.23
C GLU A 280 -25.17 -8.24 -5.88
N ILE A 281 -25.51 -8.07 -7.17
CA ILE A 281 -24.95 -6.99 -8.02
C ILE A 281 -25.33 -5.59 -7.50
N ASP A 282 -26.51 -5.41 -6.93
CA ASP A 282 -26.95 -4.10 -6.42
C ASP A 282 -26.19 -3.70 -5.13
N GLU A 283 -25.94 -4.67 -4.24
CA GLU A 283 -25.11 -4.47 -3.08
C GLU A 283 -23.67 -4.17 -3.49
N LEU A 284 -23.12 -4.96 -4.40
CA LEU A 284 -21.77 -4.75 -4.95
C LEU A 284 -21.62 -3.36 -5.58
N ARG A 285 -22.62 -2.90 -6.34
CA ARG A 285 -22.63 -1.56 -6.93
C ARG A 285 -22.62 -0.46 -5.87
N THR A 286 -23.40 -0.65 -4.81
CA THR A 286 -23.44 0.28 -3.69
C THR A 286 -22.11 0.33 -2.96
N LEU A 287 -21.51 -0.83 -2.67
CA LEU A 287 -20.18 -0.93 -2.06
C LEU A 287 -19.11 -0.29 -2.94
N PHE A 288 -19.16 -0.49 -4.26
CA PHE A 288 -18.23 0.11 -5.21
C PHE A 288 -18.27 1.64 -5.19
N PHE A 289 -19.46 2.25 -5.25
CA PHE A 289 -19.60 3.71 -5.21
C PHE A 289 -19.18 4.28 -3.86
N ARG A 290 -19.57 3.64 -2.76
CA ARG A 290 -19.16 4.04 -1.41
C ARG A 290 -17.66 3.91 -1.20
N ALA A 291 -17.05 2.78 -1.58
CA ALA A 291 -15.62 2.58 -1.46
C ALA A 291 -14.83 3.63 -2.25
N SER A 292 -15.22 3.92 -3.50
CA SER A 292 -14.58 4.94 -4.33
C SER A 292 -14.67 6.33 -3.71
N LYS A 293 -15.87 6.73 -3.30
CA LYS A 293 -16.14 8.04 -2.71
C LYS A 293 -15.44 8.24 -1.37
N PHE A 294 -15.65 7.32 -0.43
CA PHE A 294 -15.10 7.48 0.93
C PHE A 294 -13.57 7.36 0.96
N SER A 295 -12.97 6.52 0.14
CA SER A 295 -11.50 6.44 0.05
C SER A 295 -10.91 7.76 -0.46
N LEU A 296 -11.52 8.39 -1.46
CA LEU A 296 -11.05 9.67 -1.99
C LEU A 296 -11.26 10.81 -0.98
N LEU A 297 -12.42 10.87 -0.31
CA LEU A 297 -12.69 11.87 0.73
C LEU A 297 -11.73 11.75 1.92
N LEU A 298 -11.43 10.53 2.35
CA LEU A 298 -10.46 10.26 3.41
C LEU A 298 -9.04 10.67 3.00
N PHE A 299 -8.66 10.36 1.77
CA PHE A 299 -7.35 10.78 1.25
C PHE A 299 -7.26 12.32 1.18
N TRP A 300 -8.31 12.99 0.69
CA TRP A 300 -8.39 14.44 0.65
C TRP A 300 -8.28 15.07 2.03
N PHE A 301 -8.96 14.49 3.02
CA PHE A 301 -8.89 14.93 4.42
C PHE A 301 -7.45 15.03 4.93
N ILE A 302 -6.58 14.09 4.54
CA ILE A 302 -5.17 14.06 4.95
C ILE A 302 -4.31 14.92 4.01
N CYS A 303 -4.57 14.87 2.70
CA CYS A 303 -3.74 15.56 1.72
C CYS A 303 -3.87 17.08 1.75
N LEU A 304 -5.07 17.60 2.02
CA LEU A 304 -5.31 19.03 1.98
C LEU A 304 -4.37 19.84 2.90
N PRO A 305 -4.24 19.53 4.20
CA PRO A 305 -3.28 20.22 5.07
C PRO A 305 -1.84 20.04 4.61
N ILE A 306 -1.46 18.86 4.12
CA ILE A 306 -0.11 18.59 3.61
C ILE A 306 0.19 19.47 2.40
N MET A 307 -0.71 19.52 1.41
CA MET A 307 -0.52 20.32 0.19
C MET A 307 -0.43 21.83 0.51
N LEU A 308 -1.18 22.31 1.48
CA LEU A 308 -1.17 23.72 1.87
C LEU A 308 0.08 24.15 2.64
N CYS A 309 0.66 23.24 3.42
CA CYS A 309 1.81 23.51 4.29
C CYS A 309 3.09 22.82 3.79
N ILE A 310 3.16 22.40 2.52
CA ILE A 310 4.22 21.50 2.05
C ILE A 310 5.63 22.09 2.26
N ASN A 311 5.82 23.39 2.01
CA ASN A 311 7.11 24.05 2.19
C ASN A 311 7.56 24.00 3.65
N GLN A 312 6.67 24.36 4.57
CA GLN A 312 6.95 24.37 6.01
C GLN A 312 7.13 22.95 6.55
N LEU A 313 6.32 21.97 6.08
CA LEU A 313 6.44 20.57 6.46
C LEU A 313 7.78 19.97 6.04
N LEU A 314 8.21 20.19 4.81
CA LEU A 314 9.51 19.73 4.34
C LEU A 314 10.65 20.42 5.06
N GLY A 315 10.57 21.73 5.35
CA GLY A 315 11.57 22.47 6.11
C GLY A 315 11.66 22.07 7.59
N LEU A 316 10.57 21.55 8.19
CA LEU A 316 10.59 20.96 9.53
C LEU A 316 11.16 19.55 9.56
N TRP A 317 10.99 18.81 8.46
CA TRP A 317 11.42 17.42 8.36
C TRP A 317 12.87 17.27 7.88
N LEU A 318 13.26 18.04 6.87
CA LEU A 318 14.57 17.99 6.24
C LEU A 318 15.41 19.20 6.60
N LYS A 319 16.71 19.01 6.80
CA LYS A 319 17.65 20.08 7.02
C LYS A 319 17.86 20.92 5.74
N ASP A 320 18.02 20.23 4.61
CA ASP A 320 18.17 20.82 3.30
C ASP A 320 17.05 20.29 2.40
N VAL A 321 16.13 21.16 2.00
CA VAL A 321 14.99 20.79 1.15
C VAL A 321 15.35 21.02 -0.31
N PRO A 322 15.31 19.99 -1.19
CA PRO A 322 15.52 20.23 -2.62
C PRO A 322 14.42 21.15 -3.18
N ASP A 323 14.78 22.13 -3.98
CA ASP A 323 13.88 23.19 -4.46
C ASP A 323 12.62 22.67 -5.16
N GLU A 324 12.75 21.60 -5.92
CA GLU A 324 11.65 21.00 -6.68
C GLU A 324 10.76 20.05 -5.83
N ALA A 325 11.18 19.66 -4.62
CA ALA A 325 10.48 18.68 -3.81
C ALA A 325 9.05 19.09 -3.42
N PRO A 326 8.74 20.35 -3.09
CA PRO A 326 7.38 20.77 -2.77
C PRO A 326 6.43 20.60 -3.95
N ILE A 327 6.80 21.07 -5.14
CA ILE A 327 5.94 20.99 -6.33
C ILE A 327 5.75 19.54 -6.78
N PHE A 328 6.81 18.71 -6.71
CA PHE A 328 6.72 17.28 -7.03
C PHE A 328 5.78 16.57 -6.07
N THR A 329 5.84 16.90 -4.77
CA THR A 329 4.95 16.30 -3.78
C THR A 329 3.48 16.61 -4.08
N VAL A 330 3.14 17.84 -4.46
CA VAL A 330 1.77 18.21 -4.84
C VAL A 330 1.29 17.37 -6.03
N TRP A 331 2.10 17.24 -7.10
CA TRP A 331 1.72 16.48 -8.28
C TRP A 331 1.59 14.98 -8.00
N VAL A 332 2.48 14.40 -7.19
CA VAL A 332 2.39 12.98 -6.80
C VAL A 332 1.18 12.72 -5.92
N LEU A 333 0.80 13.65 -5.04
CA LEU A 333 -0.45 13.55 -4.28
C LEU A 333 -1.68 13.60 -5.18
N ILE A 334 -1.68 14.45 -6.23
CA ILE A 334 -2.75 14.49 -7.24
C ILE A 334 -2.84 13.15 -8.01
N ASP A 335 -1.70 12.57 -8.45
CA ASP A 335 -1.71 11.22 -9.05
C ASP A 335 -2.30 10.18 -8.11
N SER A 336 -1.93 10.24 -6.83
CA SER A 336 -2.43 9.31 -5.81
C SER A 336 -3.93 9.44 -5.55
N MET A 337 -4.49 10.66 -5.60
CA MET A 337 -5.94 10.88 -5.52
C MET A 337 -6.68 10.16 -6.64
N LEU A 338 -6.16 10.22 -7.85
CA LEU A 338 -6.74 9.51 -8.99
C LEU A 338 -6.50 7.99 -8.90
N ALA A 339 -5.32 7.57 -8.42
CA ALA A 339 -4.97 6.16 -8.24
C ALA A 339 -5.91 5.46 -7.24
N ILE A 340 -6.31 6.12 -6.17
CA ILE A 340 -7.24 5.58 -5.16
C ILE A 340 -8.58 5.19 -5.79
N LEU A 341 -9.07 5.94 -6.77
CA LEU A 341 -10.30 5.61 -7.50
C LEU A 341 -10.17 4.32 -8.32
N THR A 342 -8.95 3.87 -8.62
CA THR A 342 -8.73 2.60 -9.33
C THR A 342 -8.77 1.38 -8.39
N ASN A 343 -8.62 1.54 -7.07
CA ASN A 343 -8.63 0.43 -6.12
C ASN A 343 -9.94 -0.38 -6.11
N PRO A 344 -11.14 0.25 -6.01
CA PRO A 344 -12.40 -0.49 -6.09
C PRO A 344 -12.62 -1.17 -7.46
N THR A 345 -12.17 -0.55 -8.56
CA THR A 345 -12.23 -1.18 -9.90
C THR A 345 -11.33 -2.41 -9.98
N TRP A 346 -10.17 -2.36 -9.34
CA TRP A 346 -9.27 -3.49 -9.18
C TRP A 346 -9.92 -4.65 -8.41
N ALA A 347 -10.59 -4.39 -7.28
CA ALA A 347 -11.28 -5.40 -6.49
C ALA A 347 -12.35 -6.16 -7.31
N ILE A 348 -13.14 -5.43 -8.13
CA ILE A 348 -14.13 -6.05 -9.01
C ILE A 348 -13.46 -6.88 -10.11
N SER A 349 -12.38 -6.40 -10.69
CA SER A 349 -11.63 -7.13 -11.71
C SER A 349 -10.98 -8.40 -11.14
N LEU A 350 -10.52 -8.35 -9.87
CA LEU A 350 -10.08 -9.52 -9.12
C LEU A 350 -11.22 -10.53 -8.94
N ALA A 351 -12.38 -10.08 -8.45
CA ALA A 351 -13.53 -10.93 -8.18
C ALA A 351 -14.05 -11.60 -9.47
N SER A 352 -14.20 -10.84 -10.56
CA SER A 352 -14.67 -11.33 -11.86
C SER A 352 -13.66 -12.25 -12.60
N GLY A 353 -12.39 -12.24 -12.19
CA GLY A 353 -11.31 -12.95 -12.89
C GLY A 353 -10.90 -12.31 -14.22
N LYS A 354 -11.47 -11.16 -14.61
CA LYS A 354 -11.15 -10.46 -15.87
C LYS A 354 -9.88 -9.61 -15.78
N ILE A 355 -8.92 -10.07 -15.00
CA ILE A 355 -7.66 -9.37 -14.73
C ILE A 355 -6.85 -9.07 -16.00
N LYS A 356 -6.90 -9.96 -17.01
CA LYS A 356 -6.25 -9.74 -18.30
C LYS A 356 -6.70 -8.46 -18.97
N LYS A 357 -8.03 -8.21 -19.06
CA LYS A 357 -8.57 -6.97 -19.64
C LYS A 357 -8.17 -5.75 -18.83
N TYR A 358 -8.25 -5.83 -17.51
CA TYR A 358 -7.84 -4.77 -16.61
C TYR A 358 -6.35 -4.43 -16.77
N THR A 359 -5.50 -5.44 -16.82
CA THR A 359 -4.05 -5.24 -16.95
C THR A 359 -3.66 -4.64 -18.31
N LEU A 360 -4.20 -5.16 -19.41
CA LEU A 360 -3.86 -4.69 -20.75
C LEU A 360 -4.43 -3.29 -21.04
N PHE A 361 -5.71 -3.08 -20.81
CA PHE A 361 -6.39 -1.83 -21.18
C PHE A 361 -6.42 -0.79 -20.05
N GLY A 362 -6.30 -1.23 -18.79
CA GLY A 362 -6.17 -0.35 -17.64
C GLY A 362 -4.71 0.02 -17.38
N ASN A 363 -3.95 -0.92 -16.80
CA ASN A 363 -2.55 -0.66 -16.44
C ASN A 363 -1.67 -0.35 -17.66
N GLY A 364 -1.93 -0.98 -18.82
CA GLY A 364 -1.21 -0.72 -20.07
C GLY A 364 -1.21 0.75 -20.49
N MET A 365 -2.25 1.53 -20.13
CA MET A 365 -2.27 2.97 -20.38
C MET A 365 -1.14 3.73 -19.68
N LEU A 366 -0.61 3.20 -18.58
CA LEU A 366 0.50 3.82 -17.87
C LEU A 366 1.84 3.72 -18.63
N LEU A 367 1.97 2.80 -19.59
CA LEU A 367 3.18 2.70 -20.41
C LEU A 367 3.35 3.90 -21.35
N ILE A 368 2.26 4.64 -21.64
CA ILE A 368 2.30 5.87 -22.44
C ILE A 368 3.14 6.97 -21.77
N VAL A 369 3.36 6.85 -20.47
CA VAL A 369 4.21 7.78 -19.70
C VAL A 369 5.61 7.82 -20.27
N LEU A 370 6.16 6.68 -20.68
CA LEU A 370 7.55 6.58 -21.13
C LEU A 370 7.82 7.40 -22.41
N PRO A 371 7.09 7.18 -23.52
CA PRO A 371 7.30 7.97 -24.73
C PRO A 371 6.95 9.44 -24.55
N LEU A 372 5.92 9.76 -23.74
CA LEU A 372 5.56 11.15 -23.50
C LEU A 372 6.58 11.89 -22.64
N CYS A 373 7.16 11.25 -21.61
CA CYS A 373 8.24 11.85 -20.82
C CYS A 373 9.50 12.05 -21.67
N LEU A 374 9.88 11.06 -22.50
CA LEU A 374 10.99 11.20 -23.44
C LEU A 374 10.78 12.39 -24.38
N LEU A 375 9.61 12.50 -24.98
CA LEU A 375 9.27 13.61 -25.87
C LEU A 375 9.32 14.95 -25.14
N ALA A 376 8.69 15.05 -23.96
CA ALA A 376 8.68 16.29 -23.18
C ALA A 376 10.09 16.74 -22.80
N PHE A 377 10.95 15.82 -22.33
CA PHE A 377 12.32 16.14 -21.94
C PHE A 377 13.21 16.49 -23.14
N HIS A 378 13.01 15.81 -24.26
CA HIS A 378 13.72 16.15 -25.51
C HIS A 378 13.36 17.54 -26.04
N LEU A 379 12.12 17.99 -25.81
CA LEU A 379 11.64 19.35 -26.16
C LEU A 379 12.03 20.40 -25.12
N GLY A 380 12.81 20.06 -24.08
CA GLY A 380 13.28 21.00 -23.06
C GLY A 380 12.24 21.37 -22.00
N ALA A 381 11.17 20.57 -21.82
CA ALA A 381 10.18 20.83 -20.79
C ALA A 381 10.79 20.67 -19.36
N PRO A 382 10.33 21.40 -18.35
CA PRO A 382 10.87 21.33 -16.99
C PRO A 382 10.63 19.95 -16.33
N PRO A 383 11.39 19.57 -15.27
CA PRO A 383 11.28 18.25 -14.62
C PRO A 383 9.86 17.90 -14.11
N VAL A 384 9.08 18.92 -13.72
CA VAL A 384 7.68 18.75 -13.26
C VAL A 384 6.78 18.16 -14.35
N SER A 385 7.13 18.31 -15.63
CA SER A 385 6.36 17.77 -16.76
C SER A 385 6.20 16.24 -16.69
N ALA A 386 7.16 15.50 -16.10
CA ALA A 386 7.02 14.07 -15.88
C ALA A 386 5.79 13.72 -15.02
N PHE A 387 5.56 14.49 -13.97
CA PHE A 387 4.42 14.26 -13.08
C PHE A 387 3.09 14.66 -13.76
N MET A 388 3.09 15.71 -14.58
CA MET A 388 1.92 16.10 -15.39
C MET A 388 1.55 14.96 -16.37
N VAL A 389 2.55 14.38 -17.03
CA VAL A 389 2.36 13.23 -17.93
C VAL A 389 1.85 12.01 -17.16
N ILE A 390 2.36 11.74 -15.94
CA ILE A 390 1.87 10.66 -15.09
C ILE A 390 0.39 10.87 -14.74
N VAL A 391 0.00 12.08 -14.32
CA VAL A 391 -1.41 12.42 -14.01
C VAL A 391 -2.29 12.27 -15.24
N PHE A 392 -1.86 12.71 -16.41
CA PHE A 392 -2.57 12.52 -17.67
C PHE A 392 -2.80 11.03 -17.99
N ALA A 393 -1.76 10.21 -17.92
CA ALA A 393 -1.85 8.76 -18.14
C ALA A 393 -2.76 8.09 -17.09
N ARG A 394 -2.75 8.59 -15.85
CA ARG A 394 -3.64 8.11 -14.78
C ARG A 394 -5.12 8.41 -15.08
N ILE A 395 -5.43 9.57 -15.64
CA ILE A 395 -6.78 9.91 -16.09
C ILE A 395 -7.23 8.93 -17.18
N LEU A 396 -6.39 8.66 -18.17
CA LEU A 396 -6.68 7.68 -19.23
C LEU A 396 -6.90 6.27 -18.65
N GLN A 397 -6.05 5.87 -17.70
CA GLN A 397 -6.21 4.62 -16.96
C GLN A 397 -7.57 4.58 -16.25
N LEU A 398 -7.91 5.61 -15.46
CA LEU A 398 -9.16 5.67 -14.70
C LEU A 398 -10.38 5.55 -15.63
N ILE A 399 -10.41 6.28 -16.73
CA ILE A 399 -11.47 6.20 -17.74
C ILE A 399 -11.59 4.77 -18.26
N SER A 400 -10.47 4.14 -18.57
CA SER A 400 -10.41 2.78 -19.12
C SER A 400 -10.96 1.74 -18.12
N VAL A 401 -10.48 1.78 -16.86
CA VAL A 401 -10.89 0.78 -15.85
C VAL A 401 -12.34 0.98 -15.41
N VAL A 402 -12.83 2.22 -15.31
CA VAL A 402 -14.24 2.50 -15.03
C VAL A 402 -15.15 1.98 -16.15
N ARG A 403 -14.72 2.09 -17.41
CA ARG A 403 -15.47 1.50 -18.57
C ARG A 403 -15.51 -0.03 -18.48
N ILE A 404 -14.42 -0.68 -18.07
CA ILE A 404 -14.38 -2.14 -17.91
C ILE A 404 -15.36 -2.58 -16.81
N VAL A 405 -15.32 -1.93 -15.65
CA VAL A 405 -16.17 -2.28 -14.51
C VAL A 405 -17.64 -1.94 -14.75
N ARG A 406 -17.93 -0.90 -15.52
CA ARG A 406 -19.28 -0.52 -15.91
C ARG A 406 -20.06 -1.69 -16.52
N THR A 407 -19.42 -2.49 -17.37
CA THR A 407 -20.07 -3.65 -18.02
C THR A 407 -20.36 -4.79 -17.05
N GLU A 408 -19.60 -4.89 -15.95
CA GLU A 408 -19.79 -5.92 -14.90
C GLU A 408 -20.92 -5.55 -13.93
N LEU A 409 -21.06 -4.28 -13.63
CA LEU A 409 -22.00 -3.78 -12.63
C LEU A 409 -23.29 -3.20 -13.21
N ASN A 410 -23.46 -3.23 -14.55
CA ASN A 410 -24.63 -2.72 -15.26
C ASN A 410 -25.06 -1.30 -14.81
N TYR A 411 -24.13 -0.32 -14.82
CA TYR A 411 -24.45 1.08 -14.53
C TYR A 411 -24.08 2.01 -15.70
N THR A 412 -24.69 3.19 -15.76
CA THR A 412 -24.32 4.22 -16.73
C THR A 412 -23.16 5.07 -16.19
N GLY A 413 -22.25 5.54 -17.08
CA GLY A 413 -21.15 6.41 -16.67
C GLY A 413 -21.64 7.67 -15.91
N TYR A 414 -22.81 8.17 -16.22
CA TYR A 414 -23.46 9.27 -15.53
C TYR A 414 -23.69 8.97 -14.03
N ILE A 415 -24.10 7.74 -13.69
CA ILE A 415 -24.31 7.33 -12.29
C ILE A 415 -23.00 7.38 -11.50
N TYR A 416 -21.88 6.96 -12.09
CA TYR A 416 -20.57 7.07 -11.45
C TYR A 416 -20.17 8.52 -11.21
N ILE A 417 -20.35 9.38 -12.21
CA ILE A 417 -20.06 10.81 -12.08
C ILE A 417 -20.93 11.42 -10.98
N LYS A 418 -22.24 11.17 -10.97
CA LYS A 418 -23.19 11.71 -10.00
C LYS A 418 -22.92 11.25 -8.56
N ASN A 419 -22.57 9.96 -8.36
CA ASN A 419 -22.47 9.38 -7.02
C ASN A 419 -21.04 9.42 -6.44
N VAL A 420 -20.01 9.56 -7.28
CA VAL A 420 -18.60 9.54 -6.84
C VAL A 420 -17.92 10.86 -7.19
N ILE A 421 -17.85 11.22 -8.46
CA ILE A 421 -17.03 12.35 -8.92
C ILE A 421 -17.61 13.69 -8.47
N TYR A 422 -18.89 13.93 -8.69
CA TYR A 422 -19.52 15.20 -8.34
C TYR A 422 -19.44 15.53 -6.85
N PRO A 423 -19.83 14.62 -5.90
CA PRO A 423 -19.73 14.92 -4.48
C PRO A 423 -18.28 15.16 -4.03
N THR A 424 -17.32 14.39 -4.56
CA THR A 424 -15.91 14.53 -4.16
C THR A 424 -15.29 15.80 -4.69
N ILE A 425 -15.55 16.18 -5.97
CA ILE A 425 -15.09 17.45 -6.53
C ILE A 425 -15.74 18.62 -5.79
N SER A 426 -17.03 18.55 -5.46
CA SER A 426 -17.70 19.60 -4.70
C SER A 426 -17.04 19.84 -3.34
N VAL A 427 -16.66 18.76 -2.60
CA VAL A 427 -15.92 18.88 -1.35
C VAL A 427 -14.55 19.51 -1.57
N ILE A 428 -13.80 19.05 -2.59
CA ILE A 428 -12.47 19.58 -2.92
C ILE A 428 -12.53 21.09 -3.20
N VAL A 429 -13.42 21.49 -4.10
CA VAL A 429 -13.58 22.90 -4.50
C VAL A 429 -14.02 23.75 -3.32
N THR A 430 -15.04 23.32 -2.58
CA THR A 430 -15.56 24.10 -1.43
C THR A 430 -14.50 24.23 -0.33
N SER A 431 -13.78 23.14 -0.01
CA SER A 431 -12.71 23.20 0.99
C SER A 431 -11.58 24.14 0.57
N LEU A 432 -11.17 24.12 -0.70
CA LEU A 432 -10.14 25.03 -1.21
C LEU A 432 -10.61 26.50 -1.20
N ILE A 433 -11.84 26.79 -1.61
CA ILE A 433 -12.39 28.15 -1.59
C ILE A 433 -12.39 28.72 -0.18
N ILE A 434 -12.70 27.92 0.84
CA ILE A 434 -12.76 28.38 2.23
C ILE A 434 -11.37 28.46 2.87
N ILE A 435 -10.54 27.43 2.66
CA ILE A 435 -9.26 27.32 3.39
C ILE A 435 -8.16 28.18 2.77
N TYR A 436 -8.17 28.39 1.44
CA TYR A 436 -7.11 29.17 0.79
C TYR A 436 -7.03 30.64 1.25
N PRO A 437 -8.13 31.38 1.36
CA PRO A 437 -8.10 32.73 1.96
C PRO A 437 -7.66 32.73 3.42
N LEU A 438 -8.10 31.73 4.20
CA LEU A 438 -7.68 31.58 5.60
C LEU A 438 -6.17 31.30 5.70
N LYS A 439 -5.62 30.48 4.80
CA LYS A 439 -4.17 30.26 4.72
C LYS A 439 -3.43 31.58 4.50
N LEU A 440 -3.84 32.39 3.53
CA LEU A 440 -3.21 33.70 3.24
C LEU A 440 -3.28 34.64 4.44
N TRP A 441 -4.40 34.64 5.16
CA TRP A 441 -4.55 35.40 6.39
C TRP A 441 -3.60 34.90 7.50
N ILE A 442 -3.48 33.59 7.71
CA ILE A 442 -2.57 32.99 8.69
C ILE A 442 -1.10 33.22 8.30
N GLU A 443 -0.76 33.22 7.01
CA GLU A 443 0.58 33.56 6.50
C GLU A 443 0.95 35.02 6.84
N SER A 444 -0.01 35.94 6.80
CA SER A 444 0.21 37.36 7.18
C SER A 444 0.57 37.54 8.66
N LEU A 445 0.25 36.57 9.54
CA LEU A 445 0.58 36.59 10.96
C LEU A 445 2.06 36.22 11.24
N GLN A 446 2.84 35.85 10.21
CA GLN A 446 4.27 35.49 10.30
C GLN A 446 4.59 34.47 11.41
N LEU A 447 3.73 33.48 11.60
CA LEU A 447 3.90 32.46 12.62
C LEU A 447 5.15 31.61 12.36
N HIS A 448 5.79 31.15 13.44
CA HIS A 448 6.85 30.13 13.32
C HIS A 448 6.34 28.88 12.55
N SER A 449 7.19 28.27 11.71
CA SER A 449 6.79 27.16 10.81
C SER A 449 6.00 26.05 11.49
N PHE A 450 6.37 25.67 12.71
CA PHE A 450 5.64 24.65 13.47
C PHE A 450 4.22 25.09 13.85
N LEU A 451 4.06 26.32 14.34
CA LEU A 451 2.75 26.87 14.70
C LEU A 451 1.89 27.09 13.45
N PHE A 452 2.48 27.50 12.34
CA PHE A 452 1.79 27.61 11.06
C PHE A 452 1.21 26.26 10.62
N VAL A 453 2.01 25.19 10.60
CA VAL A 453 1.57 23.84 10.24
C VAL A 453 0.47 23.34 11.16
N LEU A 454 0.59 23.60 12.48
CA LEU A 454 -0.40 23.18 13.46
C LEU A 454 -1.72 23.92 13.28
N THR A 455 -1.69 25.25 13.08
CA THR A 455 -2.90 26.06 12.88
C THR A 455 -3.63 25.71 11.59
N ILE A 456 -2.92 25.62 10.46
CA ILE A 456 -3.51 25.18 9.17
C ILE A 456 -4.03 23.75 9.27
N GLY A 457 -3.26 22.86 9.90
CA GLY A 457 -3.68 21.46 10.09
C GLY A 457 -4.99 21.35 10.87
N LEU A 458 -5.09 22.04 12.02
CA LEU A 458 -6.32 22.06 12.82
C LEU A 458 -7.49 22.70 12.06
N THR A 459 -7.26 23.81 11.38
CA THR A 459 -8.29 24.49 10.57
C THR A 459 -8.81 23.57 9.47
N CYS A 460 -7.92 22.88 8.74
CA CYS A 460 -8.30 21.93 7.71
C CYS A 460 -9.11 20.75 8.29
N ILE A 461 -8.71 20.22 9.45
CA ILE A 461 -9.41 19.12 10.12
C ILE A 461 -10.84 19.55 10.48
N ILE A 462 -10.98 20.69 11.17
CA ILE A 462 -12.28 21.20 11.61
C ILE A 462 -13.19 21.44 10.40
N LEU A 463 -12.71 22.13 9.38
CA LEU A 463 -13.50 22.46 8.19
C LEU A 463 -13.88 21.19 7.39
N ASN A 464 -12.98 20.22 7.24
CA ASN A 464 -13.31 18.98 6.56
C ASN A 464 -14.32 18.12 7.35
N ILE A 465 -14.27 18.12 8.68
CA ILE A 465 -15.29 17.46 9.53
C ILE A 465 -16.67 18.08 9.31
N LEU A 466 -16.75 19.37 9.00
CA LEU A 466 -18.01 20.04 8.67
C LEU A 466 -18.42 19.84 7.21
N ILE A 467 -17.50 20.04 6.25
CA ILE A 467 -17.80 20.04 4.82
C ILE A 467 -18.13 18.64 4.30
N ILE A 468 -17.34 17.61 4.66
CA ILE A 468 -17.49 16.26 4.12
C ILE A 468 -18.86 15.66 4.41
N PRO A 469 -19.44 15.69 5.64
CA PRO A 469 -20.76 15.14 5.90
C PRO A 469 -21.87 15.84 5.15
N TYR A 470 -21.79 17.16 4.97
CA TYR A 470 -22.88 17.95 4.39
C TYR A 470 -22.85 17.96 2.85
N ILE A 471 -21.67 18.03 2.23
CA ILE A 471 -21.51 18.15 0.77
C ILE A 471 -21.12 16.81 0.14
N GLY A 472 -20.24 16.03 0.80
CA GLY A 472 -19.67 14.80 0.24
C GLY A 472 -20.52 13.57 0.41
N ILE A 473 -21.45 13.55 1.39
CA ILE A 473 -22.19 12.36 1.79
C ILE A 473 -23.68 12.56 1.51
N GLN A 474 -24.31 11.59 0.85
CA GLN A 474 -25.77 11.63 0.61
C GLN A 474 -26.55 11.48 1.92
N GLN A 475 -27.76 12.05 1.96
CA GLN A 475 -28.59 12.06 3.17
C GLN A 475 -28.84 10.65 3.75
N SER A 476 -29.09 9.66 2.90
CA SER A 476 -29.28 8.27 3.29
C SER A 476 -28.03 7.63 3.94
N GLU A 477 -26.85 7.97 3.44
CA GLU A 477 -25.57 7.48 3.99
C GLU A 477 -25.20 8.21 5.30
N ARG A 478 -25.57 9.50 5.37
CA ARG A 478 -25.36 10.34 6.56
C ARG A 478 -26.10 9.76 7.76
N VAL A 479 -27.38 9.42 7.60
CA VAL A 479 -28.19 8.78 8.66
C VAL A 479 -27.54 7.49 9.16
N ILE A 480 -27.03 6.64 8.27
CA ILE A 480 -26.35 5.38 8.65
C ILE A 480 -25.06 5.64 9.43
N ILE A 481 -24.28 6.61 9.02
CA ILE A 481 -22.99 6.94 9.67
C ILE A 481 -23.25 7.54 11.06
N PHE A 482 -24.17 8.51 11.15
CA PHE A 482 -24.47 9.18 12.41
C PHE A 482 -25.20 8.25 13.40
N SER A 483 -26.10 7.37 12.96
CA SER A 483 -26.71 6.39 13.84
C SER A 483 -25.69 5.43 14.45
N LYS A 484 -24.71 4.95 13.66
CA LYS A 484 -23.61 4.11 14.17
C LYS A 484 -22.62 4.85 15.07
N LEU A 485 -22.39 6.14 14.84
CA LEU A 485 -21.56 6.98 15.69
C LEU A 485 -22.30 7.38 16.98
N GLY A 486 -23.58 7.71 16.87
CA GLY A 486 -24.43 8.08 18.01
C GLY A 486 -24.56 6.97 19.07
N THR A 487 -24.53 5.69 18.66
CA THR A 487 -24.46 4.55 19.60
C THR A 487 -23.15 4.50 20.38
N ARG A 488 -22.07 5.11 19.89
CA ARG A 488 -20.76 5.16 20.56
C ARG A 488 -20.44 6.50 21.24
N ILE A 489 -21.06 7.58 20.79
CA ILE A 489 -20.84 8.94 21.30
C ILE A 489 -22.21 9.60 21.49
N PRO A 490 -22.79 9.52 22.72
CA PRO A 490 -24.15 10.02 23.00
C PRO A 490 -24.40 11.50 22.70
N PHE A 491 -23.33 12.31 22.68
CA PHE A 491 -23.40 13.75 22.40
C PHE A 491 -23.83 14.06 20.93
N LEU A 492 -23.54 13.17 19.98
CA LEU A 492 -23.90 13.38 18.57
C LEU A 492 -25.41 13.17 18.29
N ASN A 493 -26.13 12.47 19.16
CA ASN A 493 -27.60 12.30 19.04
C ASN A 493 -28.39 13.60 19.28
N LYS A 494 -27.75 14.68 19.77
CA LYS A 494 -28.40 15.98 19.97
C LYS A 494 -28.24 16.93 18.78
N ILE A 495 -27.44 16.56 17.78
CA ILE A 495 -27.13 17.39 16.59
C ILE A 495 -27.87 16.88 15.34
N ILE A 496 -28.51 15.72 15.42
CA ILE A 496 -29.41 15.12 14.43
C ILE A 496 -30.85 15.54 14.74
#